data_5a9dd923e7451cd6aa57e1a6256e1ca0
#
_entry.id   5a9dd923e7451cd6aa57e1a6256e1ca0
#
_cell.length_a   1.000
_cell.length_b   1.000
_cell.length_c   1.000
_cell.angle_alpha   90.00
_cell.angle_beta   90.00
_cell.angle_gamma   90.00
#
_symmetry.space_group_name_H-M   'P 1'
#
loop_
_entity.id
_entity.type
_entity.pdbx_description
1 polymer ?
#
loop_
_entity_poly.entity_id
_entity_poly.type
_entity_poly.pdbx_seq_one_letter_code
_entity_poly.pdbx_strand_id
1 'polypeptide(L)'
;MGSLIGLFYPWGLILYVVAIVHFIRRRPEGYWLWIILVVPFGALIYIVVEVIPDLGLLRETFQGFPRRKRIAHLEALITQNPAVGNLEELADLYLDERNIKRAREFYDRAIATRSSSDDAFYRRGITEIQLEDYAAALPDLEYITSRDPKYDSYRAMGLLAHAYAQTGQTDKAEACFEQATRISTLSETYLNYAQFLVSQQRAGEAREWAQKVLQKRPTMPSYLRRRERPWFRKANALLKRLPEK
;
A
#
# COMPACT_ATOMS: atom_id res chain seq x y z
N MET A 1 4.11 -47.31 22.23
CA MET A 1 3.24 -46.10 22.19
C MET A 1 3.82 -44.88 22.94
N GLY A 2 5.11 -44.85 23.23
CA GLY A 2 5.73 -43.82 24.08
C GLY A 2 6.60 -42.76 23.39
N SER A 3 6.78 -42.79 22.07
CA SER A 3 7.79 -41.94 21.41
C SER A 3 7.27 -40.69 20.71
N LEU A 4 5.98 -40.58 20.45
CA LEU A 4 5.41 -39.39 19.80
C LEU A 4 5.14 -38.21 20.76
N ILE A 5 4.87 -38.50 22.03
CA ILE A 5 4.61 -37.49 23.07
C ILE A 5 5.91 -36.72 23.43
N GLY A 6 7.06 -37.41 23.44
CA GLY A 6 8.34 -36.79 23.75
C GLY A 6 8.85 -35.80 22.70
N LEU A 7 8.47 -35.95 21.43
CA LEU A 7 8.89 -35.06 20.34
C LEU A 7 8.13 -33.72 20.37
N PHE A 8 6.94 -33.69 20.97
CA PHE A 8 6.10 -32.50 21.06
C PHE A 8 6.29 -31.66 22.32
N TYR A 9 7.02 -32.18 23.32
CA TYR A 9 7.09 -31.56 24.64
C TYR A 9 7.66 -30.12 24.64
N PRO A 10 8.80 -29.80 24.05
CA PRO A 10 9.28 -28.41 24.06
C PRO A 10 8.49 -27.49 23.12
N TRP A 11 8.08 -27.98 21.95
CA TRP A 11 7.34 -27.20 20.97
C TRP A 11 5.88 -26.95 21.41
N GLY A 12 5.26 -27.95 22.05
CA GLY A 12 3.92 -27.83 22.63
C GLY A 12 3.84 -26.71 23.65
N LEU A 13 4.82 -26.62 24.55
CA LEU A 13 4.87 -25.56 25.57
C LEU A 13 4.98 -24.15 24.92
N ILE A 14 5.79 -24.01 23.90
CA ILE A 14 5.94 -22.75 23.16
C ILE A 14 4.60 -22.35 22.52
N LEU A 15 3.88 -23.30 21.89
CA LEU A 15 2.57 -23.02 21.30
C LEU A 15 1.54 -22.59 22.36
N TYR A 16 1.53 -23.22 23.54
CA TYR A 16 0.68 -22.80 24.65
C TYR A 16 1.00 -21.40 25.14
N VAL A 17 2.28 -21.06 25.32
CA VAL A 17 2.70 -19.72 25.74
C VAL A 17 2.28 -18.66 24.70
N VAL A 18 2.49 -18.93 23.42
CA VAL A 18 2.07 -18.02 22.34
C VAL A 18 0.55 -17.84 22.34
N ALA A 19 -0.22 -18.91 22.46
CA ALA A 19 -1.67 -18.85 22.49
C ALA A 19 -2.19 -18.05 23.71
N ILE A 20 -1.63 -18.29 24.91
CA ILE A 20 -2.03 -17.58 26.14
C ILE A 20 -1.64 -16.09 26.07
N VAL A 21 -0.43 -15.76 25.63
CA VAL A 21 0.02 -14.36 25.49
C VAL A 21 -0.86 -13.61 24.48
N HIS A 22 -1.19 -14.25 23.36
CA HIS A 22 -2.09 -13.67 22.38
C HIS A 22 -3.51 -13.48 22.94
N PHE A 23 -4.04 -14.50 23.65
CA PHE A 23 -5.35 -14.43 24.30
C PHE A 23 -5.44 -13.26 25.31
N ILE A 24 -4.43 -13.09 26.17
CA ILE A 24 -4.40 -12.00 27.17
C ILE A 24 -4.35 -10.62 26.48
N ARG A 25 -3.60 -10.50 25.40
CA ARG A 25 -3.43 -9.22 24.68
C ARG A 25 -4.66 -8.79 23.88
N ARG A 26 -5.33 -9.75 23.25
CA ARG A 26 -6.46 -9.50 22.34
C ARG A 26 -7.81 -9.62 23.02
N ARG A 27 -7.89 -10.35 24.12
CA ARG A 27 -9.13 -10.66 24.86
C ARG A 27 -10.26 -11.14 23.91
N PRO A 28 -10.04 -12.22 23.13
CA PRO A 28 -11.11 -12.82 22.35
C PRO A 28 -12.18 -13.41 23.28
N GLU A 29 -13.23 -13.97 22.71
CA GLU A 29 -14.31 -14.56 23.47
C GLU A 29 -13.84 -15.63 24.45
N GLY A 30 -14.41 -15.65 25.66
CA GLY A 30 -13.92 -16.45 26.79
C GLY A 30 -13.90 -17.97 26.58
N TYR A 31 -14.71 -18.50 25.63
CA TYR A 31 -14.70 -19.94 25.31
C TYR A 31 -13.35 -20.42 24.74
N TRP A 32 -12.55 -19.52 24.11
CA TRP A 32 -11.23 -19.87 23.60
C TRP A 32 -10.27 -20.33 24.71
N LEU A 33 -10.42 -19.80 25.91
CA LEU A 33 -9.59 -20.24 27.05
C LEU A 33 -9.81 -21.71 27.36
N TRP A 34 -11.08 -22.15 27.31
CA TRP A 34 -11.43 -23.54 27.51
C TRP A 34 -10.88 -24.44 26.40
N ILE A 35 -10.94 -23.99 25.15
CA ILE A 35 -10.37 -24.75 24.03
C ILE A 35 -8.86 -24.90 24.19
N ILE A 36 -8.15 -23.82 24.54
CA ILE A 36 -6.70 -23.85 24.74
C ILE A 36 -6.31 -24.83 25.85
N LEU A 37 -7.06 -24.87 27.00
CA LEU A 37 -6.67 -25.60 28.19
C LEU A 37 -7.18 -27.05 28.19
N VAL A 38 -8.37 -27.32 27.66
CA VAL A 38 -9.08 -28.61 27.82
C VAL A 38 -9.00 -29.48 26.56
N VAL A 39 -8.99 -28.88 25.39
CA VAL A 39 -9.02 -29.64 24.12
C VAL A 39 -7.61 -30.10 23.74
N PRO A 40 -7.41 -31.40 23.43
CA PRO A 40 -6.14 -31.87 22.86
C PRO A 40 -5.80 -31.06 21.62
N PHE A 41 -4.58 -30.53 21.55
CA PHE A 41 -4.14 -29.59 20.50
C PHE A 41 -4.90 -28.24 20.46
N GLY A 42 -5.63 -27.87 21.51
CA GLY A 42 -6.42 -26.64 21.57
C GLY A 42 -5.60 -25.37 21.34
N ALA A 43 -4.37 -25.33 21.85
CA ALA A 43 -3.45 -24.22 21.56
C ALA A 43 -3.09 -24.12 20.06
N LEU A 44 -2.91 -25.23 19.37
CA LEU A 44 -2.67 -25.26 17.92
C LEU A 44 -3.90 -24.80 17.14
N ILE A 45 -5.08 -25.28 17.52
CA ILE A 45 -6.35 -24.85 16.92
C ILE A 45 -6.53 -23.34 17.09
N TYR A 46 -6.30 -22.82 18.29
CA TYR A 46 -6.37 -21.40 18.58
C TYR A 46 -5.38 -20.57 17.72
N ILE A 47 -4.15 -21.06 17.60
CA ILE A 47 -3.13 -20.37 16.78
C ILE A 47 -3.55 -20.34 15.32
N VAL A 48 -4.06 -21.44 14.79
CA VAL A 48 -4.47 -21.49 13.37
C VAL A 48 -5.69 -20.60 13.10
N VAL A 49 -6.66 -20.56 14.02
CA VAL A 49 -7.94 -19.87 13.81
C VAL A 49 -7.86 -18.39 14.17
N GLU A 50 -7.12 -18.04 15.22
CA GLU A 50 -7.08 -16.67 15.75
C GLU A 50 -5.74 -15.96 15.51
N VAL A 51 -4.62 -16.63 15.82
CA VAL A 51 -3.30 -15.96 15.77
C VAL A 51 -2.83 -15.76 14.34
N ILE A 52 -2.93 -16.78 13.49
CA ILE A 52 -2.44 -16.70 12.10
C ILE A 52 -3.24 -15.69 11.26
N PRO A 53 -4.59 -15.65 11.30
CA PRO A 53 -5.37 -14.60 10.64
C PRO A 53 -5.04 -13.21 11.17
N ASP A 54 -4.80 -13.09 12.48
CA ASP A 54 -4.47 -11.80 13.11
C ASP A 54 -3.09 -11.28 12.72
N LEU A 55 -2.15 -12.17 12.43
CA LEU A 55 -0.84 -11.82 11.85
C LEU A 55 -0.92 -11.44 10.36
N GLY A 56 -2.07 -11.60 9.72
CA GLY A 56 -2.26 -11.31 8.29
C GLY A 56 -1.58 -12.29 7.34
N LEU A 57 -0.83 -13.27 7.85
CA LEU A 57 -0.02 -14.20 7.06
C LEU A 57 -0.86 -15.13 6.17
N LEU A 58 -2.01 -15.59 6.68
CA LEU A 58 -2.91 -16.45 5.89
C LEU A 58 -3.84 -15.64 4.99
N ARG A 59 -4.19 -14.40 5.38
CA ARG A 59 -5.09 -13.57 4.59
C ARG A 59 -4.53 -13.28 3.20
N GLU A 60 -3.24 -12.98 3.10
CA GLU A 60 -2.57 -12.78 1.81
C GLU A 60 -2.48 -14.10 1.00
N THR A 61 -2.21 -15.22 1.68
CA THR A 61 -2.12 -16.55 1.03
C THR A 61 -3.48 -17.02 0.51
N PHE A 62 -4.55 -16.86 1.29
CA PHE A 62 -5.90 -17.26 0.88
C PHE A 62 -6.55 -16.28 -0.12
N GLN A 63 -6.21 -14.99 -0.08
CA GLN A 63 -6.67 -14.01 -1.08
C GLN A 63 -6.00 -14.20 -2.44
N GLY A 64 -4.82 -14.79 -2.50
CA GLY A 64 -4.13 -15.08 -3.76
C GLY A 64 -4.82 -16.14 -4.63
N PHE A 65 -5.51 -17.12 -4.01
CA PHE A 65 -6.14 -18.21 -4.75
C PHE A 65 -7.36 -17.77 -5.59
N PRO A 66 -8.33 -17.03 -5.05
CA PRO A 66 -9.43 -16.49 -5.86
C PRO A 66 -8.95 -15.45 -6.88
N ARG A 67 -7.91 -14.66 -6.56
CA ARG A 67 -7.33 -13.67 -7.46
C ARG A 67 -6.71 -14.31 -8.69
N ARG A 68 -5.89 -15.35 -8.55
CA ARG A 68 -5.28 -16.07 -9.68
C ARG A 68 -6.32 -16.71 -10.60
N LYS A 69 -7.38 -17.29 -10.03
CA LYS A 69 -8.51 -17.78 -10.81
C LYS A 69 -9.20 -16.67 -11.59
N ARG A 70 -9.36 -15.50 -10.97
CA ARG A 70 -9.97 -14.33 -11.62
C ARG A 70 -9.10 -13.79 -12.75
N ILE A 71 -7.78 -13.70 -12.54
CA ILE A 71 -6.82 -13.34 -13.60
C ILE A 71 -6.94 -14.28 -14.78
N ALA A 72 -6.83 -15.59 -14.56
CA ALA A 72 -6.93 -16.57 -15.64
C ALA A 72 -8.27 -16.51 -16.39
N HIS A 73 -9.37 -16.29 -15.66
CA HIS A 73 -10.69 -16.10 -16.26
C HIS A 73 -10.75 -14.83 -17.12
N LEU A 74 -10.25 -13.70 -16.64
CA LEU A 74 -10.22 -12.44 -17.39
C LEU A 74 -9.30 -12.54 -18.62
N GLU A 75 -8.14 -13.18 -18.51
CA GLU A 75 -7.26 -13.40 -19.66
C GLU A 75 -7.96 -14.19 -20.78
N ALA A 76 -8.72 -15.23 -20.40
CA ALA A 76 -9.53 -15.98 -21.36
C ALA A 76 -10.65 -15.12 -21.98
N LEU A 77 -11.35 -14.33 -21.17
CA LEU A 77 -12.41 -13.43 -21.63
C LEU A 77 -11.90 -12.36 -22.60
N ILE A 78 -10.77 -11.74 -22.30
CA ILE A 78 -10.18 -10.66 -23.13
C ILE A 78 -9.78 -11.19 -24.51
N THR A 79 -9.42 -12.48 -24.63
CA THR A 79 -9.13 -13.09 -25.91
C THR A 79 -10.35 -13.13 -26.82
N GLN A 80 -11.55 -13.26 -26.26
CA GLN A 80 -12.82 -13.31 -27.00
C GLN A 80 -13.50 -11.95 -27.10
N ASN A 81 -13.46 -11.18 -26.02
CA ASN A 81 -14.07 -9.86 -25.90
C ASN A 81 -13.20 -8.90 -25.08
N PRO A 82 -12.40 -8.05 -25.72
CA PRO A 82 -11.52 -7.08 -25.06
C PRO A 82 -12.28 -5.86 -24.52
N ALA A 83 -13.36 -6.09 -23.76
CA ALA A 83 -14.10 -5.00 -23.13
C ALA A 83 -13.21 -4.21 -22.18
N VAL A 84 -13.33 -2.88 -22.19
CA VAL A 84 -12.51 -1.96 -21.39
C VAL A 84 -12.49 -2.32 -19.92
N GLY A 85 -13.66 -2.57 -19.34
CA GLY A 85 -13.78 -2.94 -17.92
C GLY A 85 -13.03 -4.22 -17.56
N ASN A 86 -12.95 -5.21 -18.48
CA ASN A 86 -12.15 -6.42 -18.25
C ASN A 86 -10.65 -6.12 -18.29
N LEU A 87 -10.23 -5.21 -19.16
CA LEU A 87 -8.82 -4.79 -19.26
C LEU A 87 -8.40 -4.01 -18.01
N GLU A 88 -9.23 -3.06 -17.54
CA GLU A 88 -8.99 -2.29 -16.32
C GLU A 88 -8.96 -3.20 -15.08
N GLU A 89 -9.93 -4.12 -14.93
CA GLU A 89 -9.95 -5.07 -13.82
C GLU A 89 -8.71 -5.97 -13.82
N LEU A 90 -8.29 -6.44 -14.99
CA LEU A 90 -7.10 -7.28 -15.09
C LEU A 90 -5.82 -6.49 -14.76
N ALA A 91 -5.74 -5.23 -15.19
CA ALA A 91 -4.64 -4.35 -14.84
C ALA A 91 -4.56 -4.12 -13.33
N ASP A 92 -5.70 -3.86 -12.66
CA ASP A 92 -5.80 -3.72 -11.21
C ASP A 92 -5.32 -4.96 -10.47
N LEU A 93 -5.75 -6.15 -10.92
CA LEU A 93 -5.34 -7.41 -10.31
C LEU A 93 -3.83 -7.65 -10.43
N TYR A 94 -3.23 -7.30 -11.58
CA TYR A 94 -1.77 -7.36 -11.75
C TYR A 94 -1.03 -6.34 -10.89
N LEU A 95 -1.59 -5.14 -10.73
CA LEU A 95 -1.04 -4.12 -9.83
C LEU A 95 -1.03 -4.61 -8.38
N ASP A 96 -2.12 -5.24 -7.95
CA ASP A 96 -2.24 -5.88 -6.64
C ASP A 96 -1.23 -7.02 -6.42
N GLU A 97 -0.92 -7.79 -7.48
CA GLU A 97 0.13 -8.83 -7.45
C GLU A 97 1.55 -8.26 -7.56
N ARG A 98 1.69 -6.93 -7.60
CA ARG A 98 2.96 -6.21 -7.84
C ARG A 98 3.63 -6.56 -9.18
N ASN A 99 2.85 -7.04 -10.14
CA ASN A 99 3.29 -7.22 -11.51
C ASN A 99 3.05 -5.94 -12.31
N ILE A 100 3.84 -4.91 -11.96
CA ILE A 100 3.63 -3.54 -12.44
C ILE A 100 3.71 -3.44 -13.96
N LYS A 101 4.62 -4.20 -14.59
CA LYS A 101 4.79 -4.19 -16.05
C LYS A 101 3.56 -4.71 -16.78
N ARG A 102 2.97 -5.82 -16.28
CA ARG A 102 1.74 -6.36 -16.82
C ARG A 102 0.55 -5.42 -16.60
N ALA A 103 0.47 -4.81 -15.43
CA ALA A 103 -0.58 -3.82 -15.16
C ALA A 103 -0.53 -2.67 -16.18
N ARG A 104 0.65 -2.10 -16.44
CA ARG A 104 0.84 -1.05 -17.47
C ARG A 104 0.35 -1.50 -18.85
N GLU A 105 0.75 -2.70 -19.30
CA GLU A 105 0.34 -3.26 -20.59
C GLU A 105 -1.19 -3.29 -20.76
N PHE A 106 -1.92 -3.69 -19.71
CA PHE A 106 -3.38 -3.77 -19.76
C PHE A 106 -4.05 -2.41 -19.64
N TYR A 107 -3.49 -1.44 -18.88
CA TYR A 107 -3.98 -0.05 -18.91
C TYR A 107 -3.74 0.59 -20.28
N ASP A 108 -2.60 0.37 -20.93
CA ASP A 108 -2.34 0.85 -22.30
C ASP A 108 -3.40 0.33 -23.27
N ARG A 109 -3.72 -0.96 -23.19
CA ARG A 109 -4.78 -1.55 -24.03
C ARG A 109 -6.16 -0.97 -23.71
N ALA A 110 -6.49 -0.76 -22.43
CA ALA A 110 -7.75 -0.16 -22.03
C ALA A 110 -7.90 1.26 -22.59
N ILE A 111 -6.86 2.09 -22.47
CA ILE A 111 -6.86 3.47 -22.93
C ILE A 111 -6.94 3.55 -24.46
N ALA A 112 -6.33 2.61 -25.19
CA ALA A 112 -6.39 2.56 -26.65
C ALA A 112 -7.82 2.31 -27.19
N THR A 113 -8.74 1.84 -26.40
CA THR A 113 -10.12 1.52 -26.83
C THR A 113 -11.07 2.74 -26.94
N ARG A 114 -10.61 3.95 -26.76
CA ARG A 114 -11.38 5.21 -26.80
C ARG A 114 -12.53 5.34 -25.79
N SER A 115 -12.78 4.34 -24.99
CA SER A 115 -13.85 4.25 -23.97
C SER A 115 -13.28 4.21 -22.56
N SER A 116 -12.03 4.61 -22.41
CA SER A 116 -11.31 4.55 -21.13
C SER A 116 -11.87 5.58 -20.15
N SER A 117 -11.95 5.17 -18.89
CA SER A 117 -12.31 6.03 -17.77
C SER A 117 -11.14 6.92 -17.36
N ASP A 118 -11.43 8.04 -16.71
CA ASP A 118 -10.39 8.88 -16.09
C ASP A 118 -9.56 8.05 -15.09
N ASP A 119 -10.18 7.03 -14.46
CA ASP A 119 -9.49 6.13 -13.52
C ASP A 119 -8.39 5.29 -14.21
N ALA A 120 -8.59 4.86 -15.45
CA ALA A 120 -7.57 4.13 -16.21
C ALA A 120 -6.30 4.97 -16.43
N PHE A 121 -6.44 6.23 -16.81
CA PHE A 121 -5.31 7.16 -16.93
C PHE A 121 -4.62 7.38 -15.58
N TYR A 122 -5.39 7.65 -14.54
CA TYR A 122 -4.85 7.84 -13.20
C TYR A 122 -4.06 6.62 -12.71
N ARG A 123 -4.60 5.42 -12.88
CA ARG A 123 -3.95 4.18 -12.46
C ARG A 123 -2.73 3.85 -13.30
N ARG A 124 -2.75 4.16 -14.61
CA ARG A 124 -1.55 4.05 -15.44
C ARG A 124 -0.45 5.00 -14.97
N GLY A 125 -0.77 6.26 -14.70
CA GLY A 125 0.18 7.22 -14.13
C GLY A 125 0.78 6.76 -12.80
N ILE A 126 -0.02 6.17 -11.89
CA ILE A 126 0.50 5.54 -10.67
C ILE A 126 1.45 4.38 -11.00
N THR A 127 1.08 3.56 -11.98
CA THR A 127 1.86 2.39 -12.40
C THR A 127 3.23 2.83 -12.96
N GLU A 128 3.25 3.89 -13.75
CA GLU A 128 4.46 4.48 -14.32
C GLU A 128 5.37 5.09 -13.24
N ILE A 129 4.80 5.78 -12.25
CA ILE A 129 5.56 6.24 -11.08
C ILE A 129 6.19 5.05 -10.33
N GLN A 130 5.48 3.93 -10.18
CA GLN A 130 6.01 2.73 -9.52
C GLN A 130 7.12 2.06 -10.35
N LEU A 131 7.14 2.25 -11.67
CA LEU A 131 8.21 1.84 -12.57
C LEU A 131 9.36 2.86 -12.63
N GLU A 132 9.25 3.97 -11.91
CA GLU A 132 10.17 5.11 -11.97
C GLU A 132 10.24 5.77 -13.38
N ASP A 133 9.22 5.52 -14.23
CA ASP A 133 9.06 6.13 -15.55
C ASP A 133 8.26 7.43 -15.42
N TYR A 134 8.84 8.39 -14.72
CA TYR A 134 8.17 9.66 -14.38
C TYR A 134 7.77 10.47 -15.62
N ALA A 135 8.57 10.38 -16.68
CA ALA A 135 8.26 11.10 -17.93
C ALA A 135 7.00 10.55 -18.59
N ALA A 136 6.80 9.24 -18.57
CA ALA A 136 5.59 8.60 -19.09
C ALA A 136 4.34 8.92 -18.24
N ALA A 137 4.50 9.08 -16.91
CA ALA A 137 3.41 9.40 -16.00
C ALA A 137 2.84 10.82 -16.19
N LEU A 138 3.63 11.77 -16.72
CA LEU A 138 3.22 13.18 -16.83
C LEU A 138 1.94 13.38 -17.64
N PRO A 139 1.81 12.88 -18.90
CA PRO A 139 0.62 13.13 -19.71
C PRO A 139 -0.68 12.69 -19.03
N ASP A 140 -0.65 11.55 -18.36
CA ASP A 140 -1.82 10.99 -17.69
C ASP A 140 -2.21 11.81 -16.46
N LEU A 141 -1.23 12.18 -15.64
CA LEU A 141 -1.49 12.96 -14.45
C LEU A 141 -1.86 14.40 -14.76
N GLU A 142 -1.28 15.00 -15.83
CA GLU A 142 -1.69 16.31 -16.36
C GLU A 142 -3.14 16.26 -16.86
N TYR A 143 -3.50 15.20 -17.61
CA TYR A 143 -4.85 15.02 -18.10
C TYR A 143 -5.87 14.98 -16.96
N ILE A 144 -5.62 14.16 -15.94
CA ILE A 144 -6.52 14.01 -14.79
C ILE A 144 -6.62 15.30 -13.98
N THR A 145 -5.50 15.94 -13.65
CA THR A 145 -5.49 17.14 -12.79
C THR A 145 -6.02 18.38 -13.49
N SER A 146 -5.95 18.44 -14.83
CA SER A 146 -6.57 19.51 -15.61
C SER A 146 -8.10 19.44 -15.61
N ARG A 147 -8.67 18.22 -15.56
CA ARG A 147 -10.12 17.98 -15.50
C ARG A 147 -10.67 18.08 -14.08
N ASP A 148 -10.00 17.46 -13.14
CA ASP A 148 -10.33 17.51 -11.73
C ASP A 148 -9.07 17.66 -10.85
N PRO A 149 -8.72 18.88 -10.46
CA PRO A 149 -7.59 19.10 -9.54
C PRO A 149 -7.73 18.40 -8.19
N LYS A 150 -8.97 18.02 -7.80
CA LYS A 150 -9.27 17.37 -6.52
C LYS A 150 -9.25 15.83 -6.61
N TYR A 151 -8.95 15.28 -7.77
CA TYR A 151 -9.00 13.85 -8.01
C TYR A 151 -8.23 13.07 -6.94
N ASP A 152 -8.86 12.02 -6.42
CA ASP A 152 -8.35 11.22 -5.30
C ASP A 152 -7.86 12.09 -4.12
N SER A 153 -8.68 13.07 -3.72
CA SER A 153 -8.38 13.96 -2.59
C SER A 153 -7.04 14.70 -2.76
N TYR A 154 -6.79 15.24 -3.95
CA TYR A 154 -5.53 15.90 -4.38
C TYR A 154 -4.31 14.97 -4.44
N ARG A 155 -4.49 13.66 -4.39
CA ARG A 155 -3.39 12.73 -4.54
C ARG A 155 -2.82 12.77 -5.95
N ALA A 156 -3.66 12.85 -6.98
CA ALA A 156 -3.23 12.99 -8.36
C ALA A 156 -2.31 14.21 -8.54
N MET A 157 -2.66 15.35 -7.96
CA MET A 157 -1.84 16.57 -7.96
C MET A 157 -0.49 16.36 -7.26
N GLY A 158 -0.48 15.67 -6.13
CA GLY A 158 0.75 15.35 -5.41
C GLY A 158 1.67 14.39 -6.17
N LEU A 159 1.11 13.44 -6.92
CA LEU A 159 1.85 12.53 -7.80
C LEU A 159 2.38 13.27 -9.04
N LEU A 160 1.60 14.18 -9.62
CA LEU A 160 2.06 15.04 -10.72
C LEU A 160 3.24 15.90 -10.27
N ALA A 161 3.15 16.54 -9.10
CA ALA A 161 4.25 17.30 -8.53
C ALA A 161 5.52 16.45 -8.36
N HIS A 162 5.36 15.21 -7.89
CA HIS A 162 6.47 14.26 -7.77
C HIS A 162 7.09 13.92 -9.14
N ALA A 163 6.27 13.65 -10.15
CA ALA A 163 6.74 13.35 -11.49
C ALA A 163 7.49 14.57 -12.12
N TYR A 164 6.97 15.78 -11.95
CA TYR A 164 7.69 16.99 -12.37
C TYR A 164 9.04 17.15 -11.64
N ALA A 165 9.07 16.89 -10.33
CA ALA A 165 10.31 16.96 -9.56
C ALA A 165 11.37 15.99 -10.07
N GLN A 166 10.97 14.75 -10.39
CA GLN A 166 11.87 13.71 -10.88
C GLN A 166 12.32 13.95 -12.34
N THR A 167 11.53 14.70 -13.11
CA THR A 167 11.89 15.08 -14.51
C THR A 167 12.59 16.44 -14.59
N GLY A 168 12.93 17.06 -13.45
CA GLY A 168 13.67 18.33 -13.40
C GLY A 168 12.83 19.57 -13.71
N GLN A 169 11.51 19.48 -13.76
CA GLN A 169 10.60 20.60 -13.98
C GLN A 169 10.28 21.30 -12.65
N THR A 170 11.30 21.93 -12.05
CA THR A 170 11.30 22.44 -10.68
C THR A 170 10.14 23.40 -10.37
N ASP A 171 9.91 24.39 -11.23
CA ASP A 171 8.88 25.42 -11.01
C ASP A 171 7.47 24.82 -11.00
N LYS A 172 7.21 23.89 -11.93
CA LYS A 172 5.94 23.17 -11.98
C LYS A 172 5.76 22.24 -10.76
N ALA A 173 6.83 21.57 -10.37
CA ALA A 173 6.81 20.70 -9.19
C ALA A 173 6.45 21.49 -7.94
N GLU A 174 7.10 22.63 -7.71
CA GLU A 174 6.84 23.47 -6.53
C GLU A 174 5.40 23.97 -6.52
N ALA A 175 4.93 24.55 -7.62
CA ALA A 175 3.56 25.04 -7.72
C ALA A 175 2.51 23.94 -7.44
N CYS A 176 2.72 22.74 -7.99
CA CYS A 176 1.81 21.61 -7.76
C CYS A 176 1.88 21.09 -6.30
N PHE A 177 3.08 21.02 -5.70
CA PHE A 177 3.21 20.64 -4.28
C PHE A 177 2.53 21.64 -3.36
N GLU A 178 2.73 22.93 -3.58
CA GLU A 178 2.06 23.96 -2.81
C GLU A 178 0.54 23.88 -2.92
N GLN A 179 0.02 23.72 -4.14
CA GLN A 179 -1.41 23.55 -4.36
C GLN A 179 -1.95 22.29 -3.66
N ALA A 180 -1.30 21.16 -3.83
CA ALA A 180 -1.73 19.90 -3.21
C ALA A 180 -1.70 19.98 -1.67
N THR A 181 -0.66 20.56 -1.08
CA THR A 181 -0.47 20.60 0.37
C THR A 181 -1.30 21.64 1.11
N ARG A 182 -1.92 22.59 0.40
CA ARG A 182 -2.88 23.55 1.03
C ARG A 182 -4.11 22.86 1.59
N ILE A 183 -4.54 21.75 0.98
CA ILE A 183 -5.79 21.07 1.31
C ILE A 183 -5.54 19.60 1.69
N SER A 184 -4.77 18.87 0.88
CA SER A 184 -4.46 17.48 1.14
C SER A 184 -3.49 17.31 2.29
N THR A 185 -3.79 16.33 3.15
CA THR A 185 -2.92 15.95 4.26
C THR A 185 -2.27 14.59 4.05
N LEU A 186 -2.12 14.13 2.82
CA LEU A 186 -1.53 12.82 2.52
C LEU A 186 -0.05 12.76 2.89
N SER A 187 0.33 11.74 3.65
CA SER A 187 1.73 11.55 4.09
C SER A 187 2.66 11.32 2.91
N GLU A 188 2.18 10.70 1.84
CA GLU A 188 2.87 10.52 0.57
C GLU A 188 3.28 11.87 -0.04
N THR A 189 2.31 12.78 -0.20
CA THR A 189 2.53 14.11 -0.77
C THR A 189 3.49 14.94 0.09
N TYR A 190 3.32 14.95 1.41
CA TYR A 190 4.22 15.66 2.32
C TYR A 190 5.64 15.15 2.26
N LEU A 191 5.83 13.83 2.18
CA LEU A 191 7.16 13.25 2.11
C LEU A 191 7.82 13.54 0.76
N ASN A 192 7.08 13.41 -0.35
CA ASN A 192 7.59 13.73 -1.69
C ASN A 192 7.99 15.20 -1.78
N TYR A 193 7.20 16.10 -1.19
CA TYR A 193 7.55 17.52 -1.12
C TYR A 193 8.81 17.76 -0.27
N ALA A 194 8.93 17.11 0.88
CA ALA A 194 10.15 17.19 1.69
C ALA A 194 11.39 16.70 0.92
N GLN A 195 11.28 15.62 0.16
CA GLN A 195 12.38 15.10 -0.67
C GLN A 195 12.75 16.08 -1.80
N PHE A 196 11.74 16.67 -2.45
CA PHE A 196 11.95 17.72 -3.44
C PHE A 196 12.71 18.93 -2.84
N LEU A 197 12.30 19.43 -1.67
CA LEU A 197 12.96 20.53 -1.00
C LEU A 197 14.41 20.21 -0.63
N VAL A 198 14.72 18.95 -0.30
CA VAL A 198 16.11 18.50 -0.10
C VAL A 198 16.92 18.65 -1.40
N SER A 199 16.36 18.26 -2.56
CA SER A 199 17.04 18.41 -3.84
C SER A 199 17.27 19.87 -4.20
N GLN A 200 16.44 20.78 -3.68
CA GLN A 200 16.59 22.24 -3.84
C GLN A 200 17.47 22.89 -2.74
N GLN A 201 18.17 22.09 -1.93
CA GLN A 201 19.01 22.54 -0.82
C GLN A 201 18.25 23.32 0.29
N ARG A 202 16.94 23.20 0.36
CA ARG A 202 16.06 23.86 1.35
C ARG A 202 15.81 22.92 2.54
N ALA A 203 16.90 22.56 3.23
CA ALA A 203 16.87 21.55 4.29
C ALA A 203 15.94 21.89 5.48
N GLY A 204 15.83 23.19 5.82
CA GLY A 204 14.95 23.66 6.90
C GLY A 204 13.49 23.35 6.62
N GLU A 205 13.01 23.74 5.44
CA GLU A 205 11.62 23.49 5.02
C GLU A 205 11.35 22.00 4.81
N ALA A 206 12.30 21.27 4.24
CA ALA A 206 12.22 19.81 4.13
C ALA A 206 12.02 19.13 5.49
N ARG A 207 12.71 19.62 6.53
CA ARG A 207 12.55 19.13 7.91
C ARG A 207 11.12 19.38 8.42
N GLU A 208 10.57 20.54 8.19
CA GLU A 208 9.20 20.88 8.62
C GLU A 208 8.17 19.94 7.98
N TRP A 209 8.26 19.71 6.67
CA TRP A 209 7.34 18.81 5.97
C TRP A 209 7.50 17.36 6.41
N ALA A 210 8.71 16.89 6.62
CA ALA A 210 8.94 15.54 7.16
C ALA A 210 8.39 15.39 8.60
N GLN A 211 8.50 16.41 9.43
CA GLN A 211 7.89 16.43 10.77
C GLN A 211 6.37 16.41 10.71
N LYS A 212 5.72 17.14 9.79
CA LYS A 212 4.27 17.09 9.58
C LYS A 212 3.77 15.68 9.30
N VAL A 213 4.55 14.84 8.58
CA VAL A 213 4.21 13.42 8.38
C VAL A 213 4.12 12.70 9.72
N LEU A 214 5.08 12.91 10.62
CA LEU A 214 5.16 12.20 11.91
C LEU A 214 4.13 12.71 12.93
N GLN A 215 3.81 14.00 12.91
CA GLN A 215 2.86 14.64 13.82
C GLN A 215 1.45 14.03 13.75
N LYS A 216 1.08 13.45 12.62
CA LYS A 216 -0.22 12.77 12.45
C LYS A 216 -0.31 11.43 13.17
N ARG A 217 0.83 10.79 13.43
CA ARG A 217 0.88 9.41 13.93
C ARG A 217 0.11 9.20 15.25
N PRO A 218 0.19 10.08 16.25
CA PRO A 218 -0.51 9.89 17.53
C PRO A 218 -2.04 9.89 17.39
N THR A 219 -2.58 10.71 16.49
CA THR A 219 -4.03 10.91 16.33
C THR A 219 -4.67 9.91 15.35
N MET A 220 -3.87 9.18 14.60
CA MET A 220 -4.38 8.22 13.61
C MET A 220 -4.95 6.96 14.26
N PRO A 221 -6.09 6.43 13.75
CA PRO A 221 -6.57 5.10 14.08
C PRO A 221 -5.53 4.01 13.75
N SER A 222 -5.55 2.90 14.49
CA SER A 222 -4.55 1.83 14.38
C SER A 222 -4.41 1.22 12.97
N TYR A 223 -5.53 1.06 12.24
CA TYR A 223 -5.54 0.54 10.89
C TYR A 223 -4.86 1.49 9.88
N LEU A 224 -5.08 2.81 10.02
CA LEU A 224 -4.41 3.81 9.19
C LEU A 224 -2.92 3.89 9.53
N ARG A 225 -2.54 3.84 10.81
CA ARG A 225 -1.13 3.81 11.21
C ARG A 225 -0.35 2.65 10.60
N ARG A 226 -1.00 1.48 10.43
CA ARG A 226 -0.38 0.32 9.77
C ARG A 226 -0.14 0.62 8.29
N ARG A 227 -1.14 1.17 7.58
CA ARG A 227 -1.06 1.53 6.17
C ARG A 227 -0.01 2.63 5.91
N GLU A 228 0.04 3.64 6.77
CA GLU A 228 0.94 4.79 6.65
C GLU A 228 2.38 4.51 7.17
N ARG A 229 2.62 3.34 7.76
CA ARG A 229 3.92 2.96 8.35
C ARG A 229 5.12 3.14 7.41
N PRO A 230 5.05 2.83 6.10
CA PRO A 230 6.16 3.07 5.19
C PRO A 230 6.55 4.55 5.12
N TRP A 231 5.58 5.45 5.07
CA TRP A 231 5.80 6.89 5.02
C TRP A 231 6.44 7.43 6.30
N PHE A 232 5.99 6.97 7.46
CA PHE A 232 6.62 7.31 8.75
C PHE A 232 8.08 6.84 8.83
N ARG A 233 8.39 5.67 8.30
CA ARG A 233 9.78 5.16 8.26
C ARG A 233 10.66 6.03 7.37
N LYS A 234 10.17 6.35 6.18
CA LYS A 234 10.89 7.21 5.21
C LYS A 234 11.09 8.63 5.77
N ALA A 235 10.06 9.21 6.41
CA ALA A 235 10.16 10.52 7.04
C ALA A 235 11.20 10.55 8.17
N ASN A 236 11.21 9.54 9.05
CA ASN A 236 12.23 9.41 10.07
C ASN A 236 13.66 9.25 9.49
N ALA A 237 13.80 8.46 8.42
CA ALA A 237 15.07 8.29 7.74
C ALA A 237 15.57 9.61 7.11
N LEU A 238 14.66 10.39 6.53
CA LEU A 238 14.96 11.71 5.97
C LEU A 238 15.43 12.67 7.07
N LEU A 239 14.69 12.76 8.19
CA LEU A 239 15.04 13.65 9.31
C LEU A 239 16.41 13.37 9.92
N LYS A 240 16.82 12.08 9.96
CA LYS A 240 18.17 11.69 10.45
C LYS A 240 19.30 12.14 9.53
N ARG A 241 19.03 12.38 8.24
CA ARG A 241 20.01 12.80 7.23
C ARG A 241 20.12 14.32 7.12
N LEU A 242 19.09 15.03 7.56
CA LEU A 242 19.06 16.49 7.49
C LEU A 242 19.86 17.09 8.65
N PRO A 243 20.63 18.16 8.42
CA PRO A 243 21.38 18.84 9.47
C PRO A 243 20.45 19.30 10.60
N GLU A 244 20.86 19.12 11.84
CA GLU A 244 20.22 19.77 12.98
C GLU A 244 20.49 21.27 12.86
N LYS A 245 19.45 22.10 13.05
CA LYS A 245 19.62 23.56 13.09
C LYS A 245 20.47 23.94 14.26
#